data_6e307974348cf5e2f15d11542d517067
#
_entry.id   6e307974348cf5e2f15d11542d517067
#
_cell.length_a   1.000
_cell.length_b   1.000
_cell.length_c   1.000
_cell.angle_alpha   90.00
_cell.angle_beta   90.00
_cell.angle_gamma   90.00
#
_symmetry.space_group_name_H-M   'P 1'
#
loop_
_entity.id
_entity.type
_entity.pdbx_description
1 polymer ?
#
loop_
_entity_poly.entity_id
_entity_poly.type
_entity_poly.pdbx_seq_one_letter_code
_entity_poly.pdbx_strand_id
1 'polypeptide(L)'
;MVKLNLGCGWRNFGKDWIHIDRGDYPHLDYKDITNLEFEDNSVDLIYASHVIEYFDINEVKEVLREWRRVLKPGGELRVAVPDFEAMNILYHNGKVKLKDIIGPLYGRMPMGGKMIYHKTTYDYESLYLLLYGLAYNEIERYDWRHYDVHRQNDDHSQAYLNPKGDKDKGTLISLNVRARK
;
A
#
# COMPACT_ATOMS: atom_id res chain seq x y z
N MET A 1 10.15 9.86 -16.42
CA MET A 1 8.99 9.47 -15.57
C MET A 1 9.50 9.38 -14.14
N VAL A 2 8.97 10.21 -13.25
CA VAL A 2 9.32 10.21 -11.82
C VAL A 2 8.39 9.23 -11.11
N LYS A 3 8.97 8.19 -10.47
CA LYS A 3 8.22 7.12 -9.79
C LYS A 3 8.68 7.02 -8.34
N LEU A 4 7.76 7.09 -7.40
CA LEU A 4 8.02 6.97 -5.97
C LEU A 4 7.54 5.61 -5.44
N ASN A 5 8.38 4.93 -4.66
CA ASN A 5 8.03 3.77 -3.86
C ASN A 5 8.03 4.18 -2.38
N LEU A 6 6.85 4.41 -1.83
CA LEU A 6 6.66 4.96 -0.49
C LEU A 6 6.44 3.82 0.52
N GLY A 7 7.16 3.88 1.66
CA GLY A 7 7.13 2.82 2.65
C GLY A 7 7.72 1.52 2.11
N CYS A 8 8.77 1.63 1.29
CA CYS A 8 9.34 0.52 0.54
C CYS A 8 10.00 -0.55 1.42
N GLY A 9 10.36 -0.23 2.67
CA GLY A 9 11.13 -1.11 3.52
C GLY A 9 12.45 -1.50 2.86
N TRP A 10 12.81 -2.77 2.92
CA TRP A 10 14.03 -3.31 2.31
C TRP A 10 13.94 -3.53 0.78
N ARG A 11 12.77 -3.28 0.18
CA ARG A 11 12.51 -3.56 -1.24
C ARG A 11 13.05 -2.47 -2.13
N ASN A 12 13.95 -2.85 -3.03
CA ASN A 12 14.57 -1.97 -4.00
C ASN A 12 14.01 -2.29 -5.40
N PHE A 13 13.24 -1.37 -5.98
CA PHE A 13 12.65 -1.50 -7.33
C PHE A 13 13.62 -1.05 -8.44
N GLY A 14 14.88 -0.78 -8.10
CA GLY A 14 15.91 -0.38 -9.03
C GLY A 14 15.98 1.14 -9.26
N LYS A 15 16.96 1.55 -10.06
CA LYS A 15 17.36 2.95 -10.29
C LYS A 15 16.28 3.86 -10.93
N ASP A 16 15.24 3.26 -11.51
CA ASP A 16 14.14 4.02 -12.12
C ASP A 16 13.08 4.45 -11.11
N TRP A 17 13.27 4.11 -9.84
CA TRP A 17 12.39 4.45 -8.72
C TRP A 17 13.13 5.25 -7.66
N ILE A 18 12.41 6.16 -7.03
CA ILE A 18 12.85 6.88 -5.84
C ILE A 18 12.23 6.15 -4.63
N HIS A 19 13.06 5.75 -3.68
CA HIS A 19 12.67 4.93 -2.54
C HIS A 19 12.61 5.78 -1.28
N ILE A 20 11.45 5.77 -0.62
CA ILE A 20 11.22 6.60 0.58
C ILE A 20 10.67 5.71 1.70
N ASP A 21 11.38 5.67 2.83
CA ASP A 21 10.98 4.91 4.03
C ASP A 21 11.68 5.45 5.27
N ARG A 22 11.06 5.32 6.45
CA ARG A 22 11.69 5.68 7.74
C ARG A 22 12.75 4.69 8.22
N GLY A 23 12.79 3.50 7.65
CA GLY A 23 13.77 2.47 8.00
C GLY A 23 15.21 2.91 7.72
N ASP A 24 16.14 2.04 8.07
CA ASP A 24 17.57 2.25 7.78
C ASP A 24 18.00 1.24 6.72
N TYR A 25 17.78 1.60 5.46
CA TYR A 25 18.12 0.77 4.31
C TYR A 25 19.00 1.54 3.35
N PRO A 26 20.05 0.91 2.76
CA PRO A 26 21.08 1.60 1.99
C PRO A 26 20.62 2.17 0.64
N HIS A 27 19.44 1.77 0.17
CA HIS A 27 18.88 2.19 -1.12
C HIS A 27 17.88 3.35 -1.01
N LEU A 28 17.66 3.90 0.18
CA LEU A 28 16.68 4.97 0.38
C LEU A 28 17.23 6.30 -0.10
N ASP A 29 16.39 7.03 -0.83
CA ASP A 29 16.66 8.38 -1.28
C ASP A 29 16.19 9.42 -0.25
N TYR A 30 15.02 9.17 0.39
CA TYR A 30 14.41 10.05 1.40
C TYR A 30 13.82 9.24 2.56
N LYS A 31 13.49 9.94 3.66
CA LYS A 31 13.03 9.31 4.91
C LYS A 31 11.57 9.61 5.29
N ASP A 32 10.94 10.62 4.72
CA ASP A 32 9.59 11.04 5.11
C ASP A 32 8.60 10.90 3.96
N ILE A 33 7.58 10.05 4.17
CA ILE A 33 6.49 9.85 3.21
C ILE A 33 5.30 10.79 3.46
N THR A 34 5.32 11.52 4.56
CA THR A 34 4.23 12.42 4.97
C THR A 34 4.45 13.86 4.53
N ASN A 35 5.69 14.21 4.21
CA ASN A 35 6.10 15.50 3.67
C ASN A 35 7.12 15.25 2.55
N LEU A 36 6.66 15.23 1.32
CA LEU A 36 7.47 14.88 0.16
C LEU A 36 8.22 16.11 -0.37
N GLU A 37 9.54 16.01 -0.45
CA GLU A 37 10.41 17.09 -0.96
C GLU A 37 10.36 17.18 -2.51
N PHE A 38 9.14 17.21 -3.06
CA PHE A 38 8.88 17.31 -4.49
C PHE A 38 7.95 18.50 -4.77
N GLU A 39 8.15 19.14 -5.92
CA GLU A 39 7.26 20.20 -6.38
C GLU A 39 5.85 19.67 -6.69
N ASP A 40 4.86 20.55 -6.64
CA ASP A 40 3.50 20.24 -7.07
C ASP A 40 3.50 19.74 -8.51
N ASN A 41 2.73 18.71 -8.80
CA ASN A 41 2.55 18.17 -10.15
C ASN A 41 3.86 17.72 -10.83
N SER A 42 4.81 17.15 -10.08
CA SER A 42 6.12 16.71 -10.59
C SER A 42 6.26 15.20 -10.74
N VAL A 43 5.41 14.41 -10.05
CA VAL A 43 5.50 12.95 -9.96
C VAL A 43 4.51 12.28 -10.91
N ASP A 44 4.95 11.25 -11.65
CA ASP A 44 4.10 10.51 -12.59
C ASP A 44 3.38 9.33 -11.93
N LEU A 45 4.02 8.68 -10.96
CA LEU A 45 3.51 7.48 -10.30
C LEU A 45 3.94 7.42 -8.84
N ILE A 46 3.00 7.16 -7.95
CA ILE A 46 3.24 6.78 -6.56
C ILE A 46 2.77 5.35 -6.34
N TYR A 47 3.63 4.53 -5.75
CA TYR A 47 3.31 3.19 -5.26
C TYR A 47 3.54 3.11 -3.75
N ALA A 48 2.57 2.55 -3.03
CA ALA A 48 2.66 2.30 -1.60
C ALA A 48 1.97 0.98 -1.23
N SER A 49 2.73 0.03 -0.70
CA SER A 49 2.22 -1.29 -0.33
C SER A 49 2.26 -1.48 1.18
N HIS A 50 1.10 -1.64 1.78
CA HIS A 50 0.91 -1.83 3.22
C HIS A 50 1.55 -0.70 4.05
N VAL A 51 1.11 0.52 3.75
CA VAL A 51 1.60 1.78 4.34
C VAL A 51 0.48 2.59 4.98
N ILE A 52 -0.61 2.83 4.25
CA ILE A 52 -1.64 3.78 4.68
C ILE A 52 -2.45 3.29 5.88
N GLU A 53 -2.50 2.01 6.15
CA GLU A 53 -3.14 1.41 7.32
C GLU A 53 -2.40 1.72 8.65
N TYR A 54 -1.15 2.17 8.59
CA TYR A 54 -0.41 2.63 9.78
C TYR A 54 -0.81 4.03 10.26
N PHE A 55 -1.58 4.75 9.47
CA PHE A 55 -2.14 6.06 9.81
C PHE A 55 -3.59 5.92 10.32
N ASP A 56 -3.98 6.79 11.27
CA ASP A 56 -5.39 6.87 11.63
C ASP A 56 -6.21 7.58 10.54
N ILE A 57 -7.54 7.58 10.70
CA ILE A 57 -8.47 8.10 9.68
C ILE A 57 -8.30 9.58 9.36
N ASN A 58 -7.69 10.37 10.24
CA ASN A 58 -7.40 11.79 10.00
C ASN A 58 -6.00 11.96 9.41
N GLU A 59 -5.00 11.29 9.98
CA GLU A 59 -3.62 11.28 9.50
C GLU A 59 -3.54 10.84 8.03
N VAL A 60 -4.24 9.76 7.65
CA VAL A 60 -4.21 9.23 6.29
C VAL A 60 -4.71 10.22 5.25
N LYS A 61 -5.69 11.07 5.61
CA LYS A 61 -6.19 12.11 4.70
C LYS A 61 -5.13 13.15 4.37
N GLU A 62 -4.34 13.58 5.36
CA GLU A 62 -3.25 14.53 5.15
C GLU A 62 -2.14 13.90 4.30
N VAL A 63 -1.77 12.66 4.58
CA VAL A 63 -0.78 11.91 3.80
C VAL A 63 -1.21 11.77 2.34
N LEU A 64 -2.44 11.36 2.09
CA LEU A 64 -2.96 11.20 0.72
C LEU A 64 -3.14 12.54 0.00
N ARG A 65 -3.43 13.65 0.71
CA ARG A 65 -3.42 15.00 0.11
C ARG A 65 -2.03 15.40 -0.34
N GLU A 66 -1.02 15.13 0.48
CA GLU A 66 0.39 15.39 0.14
C GLU A 66 0.82 14.56 -1.08
N TRP A 67 0.49 13.27 -1.12
CA TRP A 67 0.78 12.43 -2.27
C TRP A 67 0.08 12.94 -3.54
N ARG A 68 -1.18 13.39 -3.39
CA ARG A 68 -1.92 14.00 -4.50
C ARG A 68 -1.31 15.33 -4.94
N ARG A 69 -0.78 16.14 -4.01
CA ARG A 69 -0.12 17.42 -4.35
C ARG A 69 1.01 17.20 -5.36
N VAL A 70 1.89 16.28 -5.07
CA VAL A 70 3.08 16.01 -5.91
C VAL A 70 2.74 15.27 -7.21
N LEU A 71 1.66 14.48 -7.26
CA LEU A 71 1.24 13.83 -8.50
C LEU A 71 0.87 14.85 -9.57
N LYS A 72 1.28 14.60 -10.81
CA LYS A 72 0.84 15.34 -12.00
C LYS A 72 -0.65 15.16 -12.22
N PRO A 73 -1.35 16.10 -12.92
CA PRO A 73 -2.67 15.82 -13.48
C PRO A 73 -2.62 14.53 -14.33
N GLY A 74 -3.50 13.57 -14.03
CA GLY A 74 -3.48 12.24 -14.64
C GLY A 74 -2.39 11.30 -14.13
N GLY A 75 -1.54 11.74 -13.19
CA GLY A 75 -0.58 10.87 -12.50
C GLY A 75 -1.26 9.78 -11.68
N GLU A 76 -0.61 8.64 -11.54
CA GLU A 76 -1.21 7.44 -10.98
C GLU A 76 -0.77 7.21 -9.53
N LEU A 77 -1.73 6.92 -8.66
CA LEU A 77 -1.52 6.34 -7.34
C LEU A 77 -1.84 4.86 -7.39
N ARG A 78 -0.96 4.01 -6.87
CA ARG A 78 -1.23 2.60 -6.59
C ARG A 78 -1.01 2.34 -5.11
N VAL A 79 -2.02 1.81 -4.46
CA VAL A 79 -1.95 1.39 -3.05
C VAL A 79 -2.34 -0.08 -2.91
N ALA A 80 -1.69 -0.75 -1.98
CA ALA A 80 -2.08 -2.06 -1.51
C ALA A 80 -2.28 -1.99 0.00
N VAL A 81 -3.35 -2.60 0.51
CA VAL A 81 -3.67 -2.67 1.95
C VAL A 81 -4.20 -4.06 2.28
N PRO A 82 -4.20 -4.50 3.56
CA PRO A 82 -4.91 -5.71 3.93
C PRO A 82 -6.39 -5.64 3.53
N ASP A 83 -6.86 -6.67 2.79
CA ASP A 83 -8.26 -6.77 2.36
C ASP A 83 -9.11 -7.40 3.47
N PHE A 84 -9.82 -6.57 4.22
CA PHE A 84 -10.68 -7.04 5.30
C PHE A 84 -11.81 -7.94 4.78
N GLU A 85 -12.41 -7.60 3.64
CA GLU A 85 -13.49 -8.39 3.05
C GLU A 85 -13.02 -9.81 2.72
N ALA A 86 -11.88 -9.94 2.02
CA ALA A 86 -11.31 -11.24 1.67
C ALA A 86 -10.97 -12.08 2.91
N MET A 87 -10.36 -11.46 3.93
CA MET A 87 -10.03 -12.14 5.19
C MET A 87 -11.28 -12.57 5.96
N ASN A 88 -12.32 -11.72 6.02
CA ASN A 88 -13.58 -12.02 6.69
C ASN A 88 -14.31 -13.19 6.01
N ILE A 89 -14.35 -13.21 4.67
CA ILE A 89 -14.95 -14.33 3.91
C ILE A 89 -14.21 -15.64 4.21
N LEU A 90 -12.88 -15.64 4.23
CA LEU A 90 -12.10 -16.83 4.57
C LEU A 90 -12.37 -17.31 5.99
N TYR A 91 -12.42 -16.39 6.95
CA TYR A 91 -12.69 -16.69 8.35
C TYR A 91 -14.11 -17.22 8.54
N HIS A 92 -15.12 -16.55 8.00
CA HIS A 92 -16.54 -16.94 8.11
C HIS A 92 -16.78 -18.34 7.53
N ASN A 93 -16.12 -18.66 6.43
CA ASN A 93 -16.23 -19.98 5.77
C ASN A 93 -15.34 -21.06 6.42
N GLY A 94 -14.71 -20.79 7.56
CA GLY A 94 -13.86 -21.74 8.28
C GLY A 94 -12.59 -22.15 7.55
N LYS A 95 -12.18 -21.38 6.52
CA LYS A 95 -10.97 -21.66 5.71
C LYS A 95 -9.69 -21.25 6.42
N VAL A 96 -9.77 -20.25 7.31
CA VAL A 96 -8.68 -19.77 8.16
C VAL A 96 -9.17 -19.57 9.59
N LYS A 97 -8.24 -19.50 10.54
CA LYS A 97 -8.53 -19.19 11.95
C LYS A 97 -8.14 -17.74 12.25
N LEU A 98 -8.64 -17.18 13.34
CA LEU A 98 -8.31 -15.81 13.79
C LEU A 98 -6.78 -15.59 13.84
N LYS A 99 -6.01 -16.56 14.34
CA LYS A 99 -4.54 -16.48 14.38
C LYS A 99 -3.87 -16.26 13.02
N ASP A 100 -4.53 -16.66 11.94
CA ASP A 100 -3.98 -16.56 10.59
C ASP A 100 -4.21 -15.16 9.99
N ILE A 101 -5.24 -14.43 10.45
CA ILE A 101 -5.60 -13.09 9.98
C ILE A 101 -5.21 -11.97 10.95
N ILE A 102 -4.88 -12.30 12.21
CA ILE A 102 -4.54 -11.29 13.22
C ILE A 102 -3.28 -10.49 12.82
N GLY A 103 -2.30 -11.14 12.19
CA GLY A 103 -1.10 -10.47 11.69
C GLY A 103 -1.39 -9.43 10.61
N PRO A 104 -2.05 -9.80 9.52
CA PRO A 104 -2.49 -8.82 8.50
C PRO A 104 -3.37 -7.69 9.05
N LEU A 105 -4.24 -7.96 10.04
CA LEU A 105 -5.11 -6.95 10.63
C LEU A 105 -4.38 -5.95 11.52
N TYR A 106 -3.41 -6.40 12.32
CA TYR A 106 -2.73 -5.55 13.30
C TYR A 106 -1.31 -5.12 12.91
N GLY A 107 -0.69 -5.80 11.96
CA GLY A 107 0.55 -5.37 11.33
C GLY A 107 1.71 -5.01 12.25
N ARG A 108 1.95 -5.79 13.31
CA ARG A 108 3.00 -5.51 14.30
C ARG A 108 4.38 -5.52 13.69
N MET A 109 5.06 -4.36 13.65
CA MET A 109 6.43 -4.27 13.15
C MET A 109 7.28 -3.25 13.93
N PRO A 110 8.61 -3.46 14.06
CA PRO A 110 9.50 -2.48 14.64
C PRO A 110 9.79 -1.34 13.65
N MET A 111 9.72 -0.10 14.12
CA MET A 111 10.12 1.08 13.34
C MET A 111 10.65 2.17 14.27
N GLY A 112 11.87 2.67 14.02
CA GLY A 112 12.46 3.76 14.79
C GLY A 112 12.58 3.46 16.29
N GLY A 113 12.89 2.23 16.67
CA GLY A 113 13.01 1.79 18.08
C GLY A 113 11.68 1.58 18.81
N LYS A 114 10.55 1.69 18.12
CA LYS A 114 9.20 1.46 18.67
C LYS A 114 8.48 0.37 17.88
N MET A 115 7.48 -0.25 18.52
CA MET A 115 6.55 -1.13 17.81
C MET A 115 5.40 -0.30 17.27
N ILE A 116 5.13 -0.43 15.97
CA ILE A 116 3.98 0.18 15.32
C ILE A 116 2.96 -0.88 14.93
N TYR A 117 1.72 -0.46 14.78
CA TYR A 117 0.58 -1.30 14.47
C TYR A 117 -0.31 -0.62 13.46
N HIS A 118 -1.11 -1.38 12.74
CA HIS A 118 -2.18 -0.82 11.90
C HIS A 118 -3.18 -0.07 12.79
N LYS A 119 -3.51 1.14 12.40
CA LYS A 119 -4.50 2.01 13.06
C LYS A 119 -5.85 1.98 12.36
N THR A 120 -5.87 1.56 11.09
CA THR A 120 -7.06 1.44 10.26
C THR A 120 -7.09 0.12 9.51
N THR A 121 -8.28 -0.25 9.04
CA THR A 121 -8.53 -1.43 8.22
C THR A 121 -9.45 -1.03 7.08
N TYR A 122 -9.23 -1.60 5.90
CA TYR A 122 -9.93 -1.25 4.67
C TYR A 122 -10.61 -2.45 4.03
N ASP A 123 -11.75 -2.18 3.42
CA ASP A 123 -12.34 -2.92 2.31
C ASP A 123 -12.37 -2.00 1.07
N TYR A 124 -12.85 -2.51 -0.05
CA TYR A 124 -12.85 -1.73 -1.29
C TYR A 124 -13.72 -0.47 -1.18
N GLU A 125 -14.88 -0.55 -0.57
CA GLU A 125 -15.82 0.58 -0.46
C GLU A 125 -15.22 1.70 0.39
N SER A 126 -14.68 1.39 1.56
CA SER A 126 -14.08 2.38 2.46
C SER A 126 -12.85 3.04 1.85
N LEU A 127 -11.98 2.27 1.16
CA LEU A 127 -10.82 2.82 0.46
C LEU A 127 -11.24 3.67 -0.75
N TYR A 128 -12.24 3.24 -1.51
CA TYR A 128 -12.82 4.01 -2.61
C TYR A 128 -13.35 5.36 -2.12
N LEU A 129 -14.18 5.37 -1.08
CA LEU A 129 -14.77 6.59 -0.52
C LEU A 129 -13.71 7.54 0.05
N LEU A 130 -12.66 7.01 0.66
CA LEU A 130 -11.52 7.81 1.14
C LEU A 130 -10.82 8.51 -0.03
N LEU A 131 -10.45 7.78 -1.07
CA LEU A 131 -9.75 8.33 -2.23
C LEU A 131 -10.64 9.30 -3.02
N TYR A 132 -11.91 8.95 -3.25
CA TYR A 132 -12.88 9.80 -3.94
C TYR A 132 -13.10 11.12 -3.19
N GLY A 133 -13.25 11.08 -1.86
CA GLY A 133 -13.38 12.26 -1.00
C GLY A 133 -12.14 13.17 -1.01
N LEU A 134 -11.01 12.68 -1.46
CA LEU A 134 -9.76 13.42 -1.65
C LEU A 134 -9.52 13.81 -3.13
N ALA A 135 -10.57 13.74 -3.96
CA ALA A 135 -10.57 14.10 -5.36
C ALA A 135 -9.65 13.26 -6.26
N TYR A 136 -9.37 12.02 -5.88
CA TYR A 136 -8.84 11.03 -6.81
C TYR A 136 -9.96 10.51 -7.73
N ASN A 137 -9.61 10.15 -8.96
CA ASN A 137 -10.52 9.69 -10.00
C ASN A 137 -10.09 8.31 -10.52
N GLU A 138 -10.89 7.68 -11.39
CA GLU A 138 -10.57 6.39 -12.01
C GLU A 138 -10.11 5.35 -10.98
N ILE A 139 -10.82 5.29 -9.84
CA ILE A 139 -10.48 4.42 -8.71
C ILE A 139 -10.97 3.01 -9.02
N GLU A 140 -10.04 2.05 -9.14
CA GLU A 140 -10.38 0.67 -9.47
C GLU A 140 -9.40 -0.34 -8.87
N ARG A 141 -9.85 -1.59 -8.69
CA ARG A 141 -8.94 -2.69 -8.33
C ARG A 141 -8.02 -2.99 -9.50
N TYR A 142 -6.77 -3.37 -9.21
CA TYR A 142 -5.85 -3.86 -10.23
C TYR A 142 -5.25 -5.22 -9.86
N ASP A 143 -4.88 -5.98 -10.89
CA ASP A 143 -4.12 -7.22 -10.70
C ASP A 143 -2.62 -6.90 -10.74
N TRP A 144 -1.92 -7.19 -9.64
CA TRP A 144 -0.48 -6.98 -9.52
C TRP A 144 0.34 -7.69 -10.61
N ARG A 145 -0.19 -8.81 -11.14
CA ARG A 145 0.46 -9.59 -12.21
C ARG A 145 0.63 -8.82 -13.51
N HIS A 146 -0.14 -7.76 -13.73
CA HIS A 146 -0.04 -6.93 -14.93
C HIS A 146 1.16 -5.96 -14.91
N TYR A 147 1.91 -5.90 -13.81
CA TYR A 147 3.02 -4.97 -13.64
C TYR A 147 4.32 -5.71 -13.39
N ASP A 148 5.32 -5.50 -14.28
CA ASP A 148 6.60 -6.20 -14.21
C ASP A 148 7.33 -6.00 -12.89
N VAL A 149 7.27 -4.80 -12.32
CA VAL A 149 7.92 -4.49 -11.05
C VAL A 149 7.41 -5.38 -9.92
N HIS A 150 6.11 -5.71 -9.90
CA HIS A 150 5.53 -6.59 -8.89
C HIS A 150 5.83 -8.07 -9.15
N ARG A 151 6.00 -8.46 -10.41
CA ARG A 151 6.42 -9.83 -10.76
C ARG A 151 7.87 -10.11 -10.37
N GLN A 152 8.71 -9.09 -10.40
CA GLN A 152 10.13 -9.19 -10.03
C GLN A 152 10.39 -9.00 -8.54
N ASN A 153 9.52 -8.27 -7.86
CA ASN A 153 9.67 -7.93 -6.44
C ASN A 153 8.45 -8.41 -5.66
N ASP A 154 8.65 -9.42 -4.82
CA ASP A 154 7.60 -9.90 -3.92
C ASP A 154 7.42 -8.93 -2.76
N ASP A 155 6.22 -8.40 -2.63
CA ASP A 155 5.82 -7.53 -1.55
C ASP A 155 4.43 -7.89 -1.00
N HIS A 156 3.93 -7.13 -0.03
CA HIS A 156 2.64 -7.44 0.58
C HIS A 156 1.44 -7.27 -0.35
N SER A 157 1.57 -6.59 -1.51
CA SER A 157 0.52 -6.53 -2.54
C SER A 157 0.18 -7.92 -3.10
N GLN A 158 1.02 -8.91 -2.83
CA GLN A 158 0.92 -10.29 -3.23
C GLN A 158 0.71 -11.24 -2.03
N ALA A 159 0.08 -10.75 -0.96
CA ALA A 159 -0.20 -11.58 0.22
C ALA A 159 -1.38 -12.54 -0.02
N TYR A 160 -1.15 -13.82 0.20
CA TYR A 160 -2.13 -14.90 0.02
C TYR A 160 -2.33 -15.73 1.27
N LEU A 161 -3.58 -16.19 1.48
CA LEU A 161 -3.95 -17.16 2.50
C LEU A 161 -4.70 -18.34 1.87
N ASN A 162 -4.71 -19.45 2.58
CA ASN A 162 -5.46 -20.68 2.29
C ASN A 162 -5.21 -21.27 0.88
N PRO A 163 -3.97 -21.79 0.58
CA PRO A 163 -2.80 -21.85 1.46
C PRO A 163 -2.04 -20.51 1.53
N LYS A 164 -1.33 -20.31 2.65
CA LYS A 164 -0.53 -19.10 2.87
C LYS A 164 0.63 -19.01 1.88
N GLY A 165 0.70 -17.87 1.19
CA GLY A 165 1.75 -17.58 0.21
C GLY A 165 1.64 -18.32 -1.12
N ASP A 166 0.64 -19.17 -1.30
CA ASP A 166 0.39 -19.88 -2.57
C ASP A 166 -0.37 -18.94 -3.53
N LYS A 167 0.32 -18.48 -4.56
CA LYS A 167 -0.22 -17.52 -5.54
C LYS A 167 -1.15 -18.17 -6.59
N ASP A 168 -1.14 -19.50 -6.69
CA ASP A 168 -1.95 -20.25 -7.65
C ASP A 168 -3.27 -20.72 -7.03
N LYS A 169 -3.24 -21.19 -5.77
CA LYS A 169 -4.37 -21.80 -5.09
C LYS A 169 -4.91 -20.97 -3.93
N GLY A 170 -4.11 -20.07 -3.39
CA GLY A 170 -4.48 -19.20 -2.27
C GLY A 170 -5.46 -18.11 -2.67
N THR A 171 -6.08 -17.51 -1.68
CA THR A 171 -6.90 -16.31 -1.82
C THR A 171 -6.03 -15.09 -1.55
N LEU A 172 -6.02 -14.14 -2.48
CA LEU A 172 -5.36 -12.85 -2.30
C LEU A 172 -6.06 -12.09 -1.17
N ILE A 173 -5.29 -11.70 -0.16
CA ILE A 173 -5.76 -10.92 1.00
C ILE A 173 -5.16 -9.50 1.01
N SER A 174 -4.63 -9.07 -0.10
CA SER A 174 -4.22 -7.68 -0.33
C SER A 174 -5.18 -7.03 -1.30
N LEU A 175 -5.77 -5.94 -0.89
CA LEU A 175 -6.62 -5.07 -1.70
C LEU A 175 -5.70 -4.12 -2.49
N ASN A 176 -5.57 -4.38 -3.77
CA ASN A 176 -4.76 -3.58 -4.67
C ASN A 176 -5.66 -2.60 -5.43
N VAL A 177 -5.49 -1.30 -5.21
CA VAL A 177 -6.29 -0.24 -5.82
C VAL A 177 -5.39 0.77 -6.52
N ARG A 178 -5.76 1.16 -7.73
CA ARG A 178 -5.18 2.30 -8.43
C ARG A 178 -6.18 3.43 -8.55
N ALA A 179 -5.65 4.65 -8.64
CA ALA A 179 -6.43 5.87 -8.82
C ALA A 179 -5.59 6.91 -9.59
N ARG A 180 -6.24 7.95 -10.11
CA ARG A 180 -5.58 9.07 -10.77
C ARG A 180 -5.88 10.40 -10.06
N LYS A 181 -4.91 11.32 -10.17
CA LYS A 181 -5.13 12.71 -9.76
C LYS A 181 -6.05 13.43 -10.71
#